data_9d42300bf006628a2480ccdb1113a7fe
#
_entry.id   9d42300bf006628a2480ccdb1113a7fe
#
_cell.length_a   1.000
_cell.length_b   1.000
_cell.length_c   1.000
_cell.angle_alpha   90.00
_cell.angle_beta   90.00
_cell.angle_gamma   90.00
#
_symmetry.space_group_name_H-M   'P 1'
#
loop_
_entity.id
_entity.type
_entity.pdbx_description
1 polymer ?
#
loop_
_entity_poly.entity_id
_entity_poly.type
_entity_poly.pdbx_seq_one_letter_code
_entity_poly.pdbx_strand_id
1 'polypeptide(L)'
;EEAIPRKNEAQTKKALGVEHWIGDEPWHESLVRLGSQPTINIEGLVGGYTGPGGKTILPHKALAKIDIRLVPDMTAKETVELVKLHLQKKGYGDIEVNMSGGYDPTETPADSKLVQAMVATYRKAGIDPLVWPRLAGSWPGSTFTGAPLKLPAGIFGLGHGAGAHAPDEYWLVESANPKVAGMDGSARSFVDLFFALG
;
A
#
# COMPACT_ATOMS: atom_id res chain seq x y z
N GLU A 1 1.34 -15.44 -11.99
CA GLU A 1 2.50 -14.58 -12.33
C GLU A 1 2.55 -14.18 -13.83
N GLU A 2 1.96 -14.94 -14.75
CA GLU A 2 1.97 -14.62 -16.19
C GLU A 2 0.91 -13.61 -16.63
N ALA A 3 0.03 -13.16 -15.78
CA ALA A 3 -1.18 -12.44 -16.16
C ALA A 3 -1.09 -10.91 -16.14
N ILE A 4 0.07 -10.31 -15.88
CA ILE A 4 0.19 -8.85 -15.92
C ILE A 4 0.62 -8.45 -17.35
N PRO A 5 -0.30 -7.91 -18.17
CA PRO A 5 0.01 -7.66 -19.57
C PRO A 5 1.14 -6.64 -19.71
N ARG A 6 2.13 -6.92 -20.51
CA ARG A 6 3.18 -5.96 -20.92
C ARG A 6 2.60 -4.64 -21.45
N LYS A 7 1.35 -4.66 -21.92
CA LYS A 7 0.59 -3.47 -22.37
C LYS A 7 0.42 -2.37 -21.32
N ASN A 8 0.56 -2.70 -20.04
CA ASN A 8 0.38 -1.72 -18.95
C ASN A 8 1.68 -1.00 -18.56
N GLU A 9 2.86 -1.48 -18.95
CA GLU A 9 4.13 -0.84 -18.57
C GLU A 9 4.23 0.59 -19.07
N ALA A 10 4.02 0.82 -20.37
CA ALA A 10 4.13 2.16 -20.96
C ALA A 10 3.09 3.13 -20.38
N GLN A 11 1.86 2.65 -20.14
CA GLN A 11 0.82 3.46 -19.49
C GLN A 11 1.18 3.78 -18.05
N THR A 12 1.74 2.82 -17.31
CA THR A 12 2.16 3.01 -15.92
C THR A 12 3.31 4.00 -15.84
N LYS A 13 4.34 3.87 -16.67
CA LYS A 13 5.45 4.84 -16.77
C LYS A 13 4.94 6.24 -17.07
N LYS A 14 4.04 6.37 -18.04
CA LYS A 14 3.43 7.65 -18.39
C LYS A 14 2.62 8.25 -17.23
N ALA A 15 1.83 7.44 -16.53
CA ALA A 15 1.02 7.90 -15.41
C ALA A 15 1.86 8.36 -14.21
N LEU A 16 3.00 7.68 -13.98
CA LEU A 16 3.95 8.00 -12.91
C LEU A 16 4.95 9.10 -13.31
N GLY A 17 5.03 9.49 -14.58
CA GLY A 17 5.99 10.47 -15.07
C GLY A 17 7.43 9.97 -15.01
N VAL A 18 7.66 8.66 -15.14
CA VAL A 18 9.00 8.04 -15.09
C VAL A 18 9.35 7.40 -16.42
N GLU A 19 10.64 7.41 -16.77
CA GLU A 19 11.16 6.76 -17.97
C GLU A 19 11.77 5.39 -17.65
N HIS A 20 12.31 5.21 -16.44
CA HIS A 20 13.03 4.04 -16.01
C HIS A 20 12.50 3.53 -14.67
N TRP A 21 12.57 2.23 -14.44
CA TRP A 21 12.38 1.61 -13.13
C TRP A 21 13.66 1.72 -12.30
N ILE A 22 13.57 1.54 -11.00
CA ILE A 22 14.74 1.57 -10.10
C ILE A 22 15.79 0.55 -10.57
N GLY A 23 17.03 1.02 -10.79
CA GLY A 23 18.13 0.17 -11.24
C GLY A 23 17.98 -0.36 -12.66
N ASP A 24 17.16 0.27 -13.51
CA ASP A 24 16.87 -0.16 -14.89
C ASP A 24 16.36 -1.60 -14.99
N GLU A 25 15.73 -2.10 -13.92
CA GLU A 25 15.21 -3.46 -13.88
C GLU A 25 14.06 -3.69 -14.88
N PRO A 26 13.87 -4.91 -15.39
CA PRO A 26 12.74 -5.26 -16.23
C PRO A 26 11.39 -5.05 -15.50
N TRP A 27 10.34 -4.78 -16.27
CA TRP A 27 8.98 -4.57 -15.76
C TRP A 27 8.50 -5.68 -14.81
N HIS A 28 8.73 -6.93 -15.18
CA HIS A 28 8.34 -8.07 -14.33
C HIS A 28 9.04 -8.04 -12.97
N GLU A 29 10.32 -7.74 -12.93
CA GLU A 29 11.09 -7.65 -11.69
C GLU A 29 10.62 -6.50 -10.81
N SER A 30 10.29 -5.34 -11.42
CA SER A 30 9.69 -4.22 -10.71
C SER A 30 8.36 -4.59 -10.06
N LEU A 31 7.52 -5.39 -10.74
CA LEU A 31 6.26 -5.87 -10.19
C LEU A 31 6.46 -6.88 -9.06
N VAL A 32 7.40 -7.81 -9.21
CA VAL A 32 7.77 -8.75 -8.16
C VAL A 32 8.30 -8.01 -6.93
N ARG A 33 9.15 -7.01 -7.14
CA ARG A 33 9.66 -6.15 -6.06
C ARG A 33 8.53 -5.43 -5.35
N LEU A 34 7.64 -4.77 -6.10
CA LEU A 34 6.50 -4.05 -5.56
C LEU A 34 5.57 -4.95 -4.73
N GLY A 35 5.34 -6.17 -5.20
CA GLY A 35 4.41 -7.11 -4.56
C GLY A 35 5.01 -7.96 -3.45
N SER A 36 6.35 -8.12 -3.40
CA SER A 36 6.96 -9.17 -2.57
C SER A 36 8.10 -8.70 -1.67
N GLN A 37 8.56 -7.46 -1.82
CA GLN A 37 9.66 -6.95 -1.00
C GLN A 37 9.18 -5.83 -0.07
N PRO A 38 9.72 -5.79 1.16
CA PRO A 38 9.50 -4.66 2.05
C PRO A 38 10.18 -3.41 1.52
N THR A 39 9.67 -2.24 1.90
CA THR A 39 10.28 -0.95 1.56
C THR A 39 10.56 -0.13 2.80
N ILE A 40 11.62 0.68 2.74
CA ILE A 40 11.93 1.70 3.73
C ILE A 40 11.89 3.05 3.04
N ASN A 41 11.03 3.94 3.53
CA ASN A 41 10.86 5.30 3.02
C ASN A 41 11.22 6.30 4.11
N ILE A 42 12.08 7.25 3.79
CA ILE A 42 12.38 8.38 4.69
C ILE A 42 11.36 9.47 4.39
N GLU A 43 10.38 9.64 5.28
CA GLU A 43 9.28 10.61 5.11
C GLU A 43 9.63 12.00 5.64
N GLY A 44 10.62 12.08 6.49
CA GLY A 44 11.08 13.35 7.03
C GLY A 44 12.47 13.25 7.65
N LEU A 45 13.27 14.30 7.46
CA LEU A 45 14.58 14.44 8.09
C LEU A 45 14.70 15.86 8.60
N VAL A 46 14.88 16.01 9.89
CA VAL A 46 15.01 17.31 10.57
C VAL A 46 16.25 17.31 11.46
N GLY A 47 17.06 18.32 11.33
CA GLY A 47 18.23 18.52 12.18
C GLY A 47 18.83 19.90 12.00
N GLY A 48 19.62 20.34 12.97
CA GLY A 48 20.24 21.65 12.96
C GLY A 48 19.26 22.81 13.24
N TYR A 49 19.68 24.01 12.87
CA TYR A 49 18.88 25.21 13.00
C TYR A 49 17.95 25.40 11.81
N THR A 50 16.66 25.50 12.06
CA THR A 50 15.61 25.63 11.03
C THR A 50 14.91 26.99 11.02
N GLY A 51 15.36 27.94 11.85
CA GLY A 51 14.84 29.31 11.89
C GLY A 51 15.42 30.20 10.76
N PRO A 52 14.95 31.47 10.67
CA PRO A 52 15.43 32.41 9.68
C PRO A 52 16.90 32.82 9.91
N GLY A 53 17.62 33.09 8.83
CA GLY A 53 19.04 33.46 8.89
C GLY A 53 19.98 32.29 9.20
N GLY A 54 21.27 32.61 9.44
CA GLY A 54 22.27 31.64 9.82
C GLY A 54 22.44 31.51 11.34
N LYS A 55 22.93 30.35 11.80
CA LYS A 55 23.31 30.13 13.18
C LYS A 55 24.60 29.32 13.27
N THR A 56 25.59 29.88 13.94
CA THR A 56 26.89 29.24 14.17
C THR A 56 26.82 28.34 15.40
N ILE A 57 26.22 27.16 15.26
CA ILE A 57 26.12 26.16 16.30
C ILE A 57 26.13 24.76 15.68
N LEU A 58 26.77 23.81 16.33
CA LEU A 58 26.70 22.39 15.96
C LEU A 58 25.33 21.84 16.34
N PRO A 59 24.66 21.11 15.46
CA PRO A 59 23.42 20.41 15.80
C PRO A 59 23.64 19.40 16.90
N HIS A 60 22.78 19.40 17.92
CA HIS A 60 22.82 18.41 19.02
C HIS A 60 21.81 17.27 18.79
N LYS A 61 20.93 17.40 17.80
CA LYS A 61 19.88 16.43 17.53
C LYS A 61 19.54 16.41 16.04
N ALA A 62 19.28 15.23 15.54
CA ALA A 62 18.59 15.02 14.27
C ALA A 62 17.49 13.97 14.46
N LEU A 63 16.42 14.05 13.66
CA LEU A 63 15.29 13.13 13.68
C LEU A 63 14.99 12.70 12.25
N ALA A 64 14.93 11.38 12.04
CA ALA A 64 14.37 10.80 10.83
C ALA A 64 13.00 10.17 11.14
N LYS A 65 12.03 10.43 10.29
CA LYS A 65 10.73 9.72 10.28
C LYS A 65 10.78 8.73 9.13
N ILE A 66 10.45 7.49 9.45
CA ILE A 66 10.59 6.37 8.52
C ILE A 66 9.28 5.59 8.48
N ASP A 67 8.77 5.32 7.28
CA ASP A 67 7.72 4.35 7.03
C ASP A 67 8.32 3.08 6.43
N ILE A 68 7.93 1.93 6.97
CA ILE A 68 8.38 0.62 6.48
C ILE A 68 7.15 -0.17 6.06
N ARG A 69 7.06 -0.49 4.77
CA ARG A 69 6.02 -1.37 4.24
C ARG A 69 6.46 -2.80 4.40
N LEU A 70 5.61 -3.58 5.06
CA LEU A 70 5.89 -4.98 5.37
C LEU A 70 5.26 -5.90 4.31
N VAL A 71 5.81 -7.08 4.18
CA VAL A 71 5.27 -8.18 3.38
C VAL A 71 4.88 -9.33 4.31
N PRO A 72 4.08 -10.32 3.87
CA PRO A 72 3.80 -11.52 4.65
C PRO A 72 5.07 -12.16 5.20
N ASP A 73 4.92 -12.88 6.30
CA ASP A 73 6.00 -13.49 7.10
C ASP A 73 6.93 -12.48 7.81
N MET A 74 6.54 -11.20 7.86
CA MET A 74 7.17 -10.17 8.69
C MET A 74 6.19 -9.67 9.76
N THR A 75 6.73 -9.21 10.88
CA THR A 75 5.94 -8.50 11.89
C THR A 75 6.50 -7.10 12.14
N ALA A 76 5.63 -6.17 12.53
CA ALA A 76 6.04 -4.81 12.84
C ALA A 76 7.08 -4.79 13.98
N LYS A 77 6.88 -5.63 14.99
CA LYS A 77 7.80 -5.73 16.14
C LYS A 77 9.18 -6.24 15.74
N GLU A 78 9.25 -7.34 15.00
CA GLU A 78 10.52 -7.90 14.54
C GLU A 78 11.26 -6.94 13.61
N THR A 79 10.53 -6.22 12.77
CA THR A 79 11.12 -5.22 11.86
C THR A 79 11.82 -4.11 12.62
N VAL A 80 11.24 -3.61 13.73
CA VAL A 80 11.91 -2.61 14.59
C VAL A 80 13.21 -3.17 15.16
N GLU A 81 13.22 -4.42 15.61
CA GLU A 81 14.43 -5.05 16.14
C GLU A 81 15.49 -5.24 15.04
N LEU A 82 15.08 -5.60 13.82
CA LEU A 82 16.00 -5.67 12.67
C LEU A 82 16.63 -4.31 12.33
N VAL A 83 15.87 -3.23 12.42
CA VAL A 83 16.41 -1.85 12.24
C VAL A 83 17.46 -1.56 13.31
N LYS A 84 17.17 -1.83 14.58
CA LYS A 84 18.13 -1.64 15.67
C LYS A 84 19.42 -2.45 15.48
N LEU A 85 19.28 -3.72 15.14
CA LEU A 85 20.42 -4.60 14.84
C LEU A 85 21.23 -4.10 13.65
N HIS A 86 20.58 -3.59 12.61
CA HIS A 86 21.27 -3.01 11.46
C HIS A 86 22.08 -1.78 11.85
N LEU A 87 21.49 -0.86 12.61
CA LEU A 87 22.17 0.33 13.11
C LEU A 87 23.39 -0.06 13.98
N GLN A 88 23.21 -0.98 14.90
CA GLN A 88 24.28 -1.49 15.76
C GLN A 88 25.43 -2.08 14.92
N LYS A 89 25.11 -2.93 13.93
CA LYS A 89 26.10 -3.53 13.01
C LYS A 89 26.86 -2.48 12.20
N LYS A 90 26.26 -1.33 11.94
CA LYS A 90 26.88 -0.21 11.23
C LYS A 90 27.62 0.76 12.13
N GLY A 91 27.69 0.53 13.44
CA GLY A 91 28.36 1.38 14.41
C GLY A 91 27.51 2.55 14.94
N TYR A 92 26.20 2.51 14.73
CA TYR A 92 25.23 3.53 15.12
C TYR A 92 24.24 3.01 16.18
N GLY A 93 24.71 2.18 17.10
CA GLY A 93 23.87 1.59 18.15
C GLY A 93 23.39 2.58 19.22
N ASP A 94 23.90 3.79 19.21
CA ASP A 94 23.49 4.91 20.06
C ASP A 94 22.27 5.67 19.51
N ILE A 95 21.85 5.39 18.27
CA ILE A 95 20.63 5.98 17.70
C ILE A 95 19.41 5.36 18.37
N GLU A 96 18.59 6.23 18.97
CA GLU A 96 17.31 5.84 19.54
C GLU A 96 16.29 5.51 18.44
N VAL A 97 15.69 4.32 18.52
CA VAL A 97 14.66 3.87 17.59
C VAL A 97 13.34 3.71 18.33
N ASN A 98 12.37 4.56 18.01
CA ASN A 98 11.05 4.58 18.59
C ASN A 98 9.99 4.21 17.54
N MET A 99 9.13 3.24 17.86
CA MET A 99 7.98 2.90 17.05
C MET A 99 6.77 3.76 17.49
N SER A 100 6.28 4.61 16.59
CA SER A 100 5.12 5.46 16.85
C SER A 100 3.79 4.79 16.55
N GLY A 101 3.79 3.68 15.82
CA GLY A 101 2.62 2.91 15.44
C GLY A 101 2.99 1.87 14.40
N GLY A 102 2.05 0.97 14.11
CA GLY A 102 2.23 -0.06 13.08
C GLY A 102 1.33 -1.26 13.34
N TYR A 103 1.20 -2.09 12.33
CA TYR A 103 0.47 -3.35 12.36
C TYR A 103 1.09 -4.32 11.37
N ASP A 104 0.81 -5.59 11.59
CA ASP A 104 1.35 -6.67 10.75
C ASP A 104 0.67 -6.70 9.38
N PRO A 105 1.32 -7.27 8.37
CA PRO A 105 0.72 -7.49 7.06
C PRO A 105 -0.57 -8.30 7.17
N THR A 106 -1.43 -8.14 6.16
CA THR A 106 -2.62 -8.97 6.00
C THR A 106 -2.52 -9.78 4.72
N GLU A 107 -2.99 -11.02 4.78
CA GLU A 107 -3.05 -11.91 3.65
C GLU A 107 -4.40 -12.61 3.61
N THR A 108 -4.97 -12.71 2.40
CA THR A 108 -6.21 -13.46 2.14
C THR A 108 -6.02 -14.29 0.88
N PRO A 109 -6.18 -15.63 0.94
CA PRO A 109 -6.05 -16.49 -0.23
C PRO A 109 -7.02 -16.10 -1.35
N ALA A 110 -6.52 -16.11 -2.59
CA ALA A 110 -7.31 -15.73 -3.77
C ALA A 110 -8.51 -16.67 -4.01
N ASP A 111 -8.45 -17.90 -3.54
CA ASP A 111 -9.51 -18.91 -3.61
C ASP A 111 -10.51 -18.82 -2.44
N SER A 112 -10.33 -17.90 -1.50
CA SER A 112 -11.26 -17.70 -0.40
C SER A 112 -12.66 -17.30 -0.90
N LYS A 113 -13.70 -17.74 -0.18
CA LYS A 113 -15.09 -17.39 -0.50
C LYS A 113 -15.29 -15.89 -0.68
N LEU A 114 -14.62 -15.07 0.14
CA LEU A 114 -14.69 -13.62 0.05
C LEU A 114 -14.15 -13.10 -1.29
N VAL A 115 -12.93 -13.50 -1.68
CA VAL A 115 -12.31 -13.02 -2.94
C VAL A 115 -13.12 -13.49 -4.14
N GLN A 116 -13.61 -14.73 -4.13
CA GLN A 116 -14.45 -15.26 -5.21
C GLN A 116 -15.78 -14.49 -5.33
N ALA A 117 -16.41 -14.12 -4.21
CA ALA A 117 -17.62 -13.29 -4.21
C ALA A 117 -17.35 -11.88 -4.72
N MET A 118 -16.20 -11.27 -4.34
CA MET A 118 -15.77 -9.97 -4.89
C MET A 118 -15.61 -10.02 -6.41
N VAL A 119 -14.90 -11.04 -6.93
CA VAL A 119 -14.71 -11.23 -8.38
C VAL A 119 -16.04 -11.43 -9.10
N ALA A 120 -16.94 -12.25 -8.53
CA ALA A 120 -18.27 -12.48 -9.10
C ALA A 120 -19.09 -11.17 -9.15
N THR A 121 -19.02 -10.34 -8.11
CA THR A 121 -19.72 -9.06 -8.06
C THR A 121 -19.20 -8.08 -9.11
N TYR A 122 -17.89 -7.99 -9.32
CA TYR A 122 -17.30 -7.18 -10.39
C TYR A 122 -17.76 -7.67 -11.77
N ARG A 123 -17.73 -8.99 -12.02
CA ARG A 123 -18.18 -9.58 -13.28
C ARG A 123 -19.67 -9.35 -13.54
N LYS A 124 -20.51 -9.44 -12.50
CA LYS A 124 -21.94 -9.08 -12.58
C LYS A 124 -22.15 -7.62 -13.02
N ALA A 125 -21.26 -6.73 -12.59
CA ALA A 125 -21.27 -5.32 -13.02
C ALA A 125 -20.62 -5.08 -14.40
N GLY A 126 -20.26 -6.14 -15.14
CA GLY A 126 -19.63 -6.05 -16.47
C GLY A 126 -18.14 -5.69 -16.44
N ILE A 127 -17.50 -5.83 -15.29
CA ILE A 127 -16.08 -5.57 -15.09
C ILE A 127 -15.33 -6.91 -14.99
N ASP A 128 -14.28 -7.08 -15.77
CA ASP A 128 -13.34 -8.19 -15.56
C ASP A 128 -12.21 -7.72 -14.65
N PRO A 129 -12.22 -8.08 -13.36
CA PRO A 129 -11.28 -7.55 -12.40
C PRO A 129 -9.91 -8.19 -12.57
N LEU A 130 -8.88 -7.38 -12.52
CA LEU A 130 -7.51 -7.88 -12.35
C LEU A 130 -7.31 -8.22 -10.86
N VAL A 131 -7.12 -9.50 -10.56
CA VAL A 131 -6.77 -9.95 -9.22
C VAL A 131 -5.27 -9.71 -9.01
N TRP A 132 -4.96 -8.65 -8.28
CA TRP A 132 -3.60 -8.29 -7.97
C TRP A 132 -3.11 -9.09 -6.75
N PRO A 133 -1.97 -9.78 -6.80
CA PRO A 133 -1.54 -10.66 -5.72
C PRO A 133 -1.26 -9.91 -4.42
N ARG A 134 -0.79 -8.67 -4.50
CA ARG A 134 -0.50 -7.81 -3.34
C ARG A 134 -0.62 -6.34 -3.68
N LEU A 135 -1.10 -5.56 -2.73
CA LEU A 135 -1.14 -4.12 -2.79
C LEU A 135 -0.08 -3.57 -1.83
N ALA A 136 0.76 -2.65 -2.31
CA ALA A 136 1.74 -1.94 -1.48
C ALA A 136 1.10 -0.90 -0.54
N GLY A 137 -0.21 -0.66 -0.67
CA GLY A 137 -1.00 0.18 0.22
C GLY A 137 -1.15 -0.44 1.60
N SER A 138 -1.45 0.39 2.58
CA SER A 138 -1.56 0.02 3.99
C SER A 138 -2.99 0.18 4.48
N TRP A 139 -3.49 -0.82 5.21
CA TRP A 139 -4.77 -0.79 5.92
C TRP A 139 -4.73 -1.79 7.08
N PRO A 140 -5.51 -1.59 8.16
CA PRO A 140 -5.42 -2.43 9.37
C PRO A 140 -6.12 -3.79 9.20
N GLY A 141 -5.92 -4.46 8.07
CA GLY A 141 -6.55 -5.75 7.75
C GLY A 141 -6.12 -6.89 8.67
N SER A 142 -4.93 -6.80 9.25
CA SER A 142 -4.44 -7.76 10.24
C SER A 142 -5.36 -7.89 11.48
N THR A 143 -6.16 -6.88 11.78
CA THR A 143 -7.21 -6.96 12.81
C THR A 143 -8.22 -8.08 12.53
N PHE A 144 -8.50 -8.35 11.27
CA PHE A 144 -9.43 -9.39 10.83
C PHE A 144 -8.70 -10.70 10.53
N THR A 145 -7.57 -10.63 9.81
CA THR A 145 -6.84 -11.83 9.37
C THR A 145 -5.96 -12.44 10.43
N GLY A 146 -5.57 -11.65 11.43
CA GLY A 146 -4.79 -12.10 12.58
C GLY A 146 -5.61 -12.83 13.64
N ALA A 147 -4.91 -13.36 14.64
CA ALA A 147 -5.55 -13.95 15.81
C ALA A 147 -6.31 -12.86 16.62
N PRO A 148 -7.45 -13.20 17.24
CA PRO A 148 -8.10 -14.51 17.27
C PRO A 148 -9.03 -14.79 16.09
N LEU A 149 -9.36 -13.79 15.26
CA LEU A 149 -10.44 -13.87 14.27
C LEU A 149 -10.10 -14.79 13.09
N LYS A 150 -8.92 -14.64 12.52
CA LYS A 150 -8.45 -15.40 11.34
C LYS A 150 -9.47 -15.45 10.20
N LEU A 151 -10.14 -14.31 9.96
CA LEU A 151 -11.14 -14.17 8.91
C LEU A 151 -10.49 -13.66 7.63
N PRO A 152 -10.96 -14.09 6.45
CA PRO A 152 -10.55 -13.47 5.20
C PRO A 152 -11.00 -12.00 5.19
N ALA A 153 -10.14 -11.11 4.73
CA ALA A 153 -10.44 -9.69 4.63
C ALA A 153 -9.84 -9.10 3.36
N GLY A 154 -10.48 -8.08 2.80
CA GLY A 154 -10.04 -7.44 1.57
C GLY A 154 -10.72 -6.09 1.37
N ILE A 155 -10.14 -5.27 0.49
CA ILE A 155 -10.70 -3.99 0.07
C ILE A 155 -11.60 -4.23 -1.14
N PHE A 156 -12.80 -3.66 -1.12
CA PHE A 156 -13.79 -3.85 -2.17
C PHE A 156 -14.57 -2.55 -2.43
N GLY A 157 -15.12 -2.40 -3.63
CA GLY A 157 -16.04 -1.35 -4.02
C GLY A 157 -15.91 -0.98 -5.50
N LEU A 158 -17.01 -0.59 -6.12
CA LEU A 158 -17.04 -0.12 -7.52
C LEU A 158 -16.85 1.40 -7.65
N GLY A 159 -16.65 2.11 -6.55
CA GLY A 159 -16.42 3.56 -6.55
C GLY A 159 -15.17 3.96 -7.34
N HIS A 160 -15.12 5.21 -7.75
CA HIS A 160 -13.98 5.80 -8.45
C HIS A 160 -13.50 7.05 -7.74
N GLY A 161 -12.19 7.15 -7.58
CA GLY A 161 -11.50 8.29 -7.00
C GLY A 161 -10.02 8.26 -7.36
N ALA A 162 -9.34 9.35 -7.13
CA ALA A 162 -7.89 9.43 -7.37
C ALA A 162 -7.26 10.51 -6.48
N GLY A 163 -5.93 10.59 -6.51
CA GLY A 163 -5.17 11.60 -5.79
C GLY A 163 -5.08 11.35 -4.29
N ALA A 164 -5.15 10.09 -3.83
CA ALA A 164 -5.06 9.75 -2.41
C ALA A 164 -3.86 10.44 -1.73
N HIS A 165 -4.15 11.13 -0.61
CA HIS A 165 -3.21 11.94 0.18
C HIS A 165 -2.70 13.22 -0.51
N ALA A 166 -3.18 13.55 -1.72
CA ALA A 166 -2.87 14.79 -2.39
C ALA A 166 -3.91 15.90 -2.07
N PRO A 167 -3.56 17.20 -2.20
CA PRO A 167 -4.51 18.28 -1.92
C PRO A 167 -5.76 18.29 -2.79
N ASP A 168 -5.70 17.64 -3.96
CA ASP A 168 -6.76 17.50 -4.94
C ASP A 168 -7.37 16.09 -4.96
N GLU A 169 -7.24 15.33 -3.89
CA GLU A 169 -7.90 14.04 -3.72
C GLU A 169 -9.40 14.17 -3.94
N TYR A 170 -9.97 13.29 -4.73
CA TYR A 170 -11.40 13.30 -5.02
C TYR A 170 -12.01 11.90 -4.99
N TRP A 171 -13.30 11.87 -4.71
CA TRP A 171 -14.17 10.72 -4.91
C TRP A 171 -15.38 11.13 -5.75
N LEU A 172 -15.73 10.29 -6.74
CA LEU A 172 -16.80 10.56 -7.67
C LEU A 172 -18.16 10.26 -7.03
N VAL A 173 -18.95 11.31 -6.78
CA VAL A 173 -20.33 11.17 -6.25
C VAL A 173 -21.27 10.76 -7.36
N GLU A 174 -21.27 11.49 -8.48
CA GLU A 174 -22.06 11.20 -9.68
C GLU A 174 -21.15 11.09 -10.89
N SER A 175 -21.46 10.16 -11.79
CA SER A 175 -20.69 9.95 -13.01
C SER A 175 -21.50 10.28 -14.24
N ALA A 176 -20.93 11.12 -15.11
CA ALA A 176 -21.44 11.32 -16.47
C ALA A 176 -21.12 10.12 -17.40
N ASN A 177 -20.20 9.26 -17.01
CA ASN A 177 -19.85 8.05 -17.76
C ASN A 177 -20.60 6.85 -17.18
N PRO A 178 -21.53 6.21 -17.93
CA PRO A 178 -22.31 5.08 -17.42
C PRO A 178 -21.48 3.81 -17.11
N LYS A 179 -20.22 3.78 -17.56
CA LYS A 179 -19.27 2.68 -17.26
C LYS A 179 -18.51 2.89 -15.96
N VAL A 180 -18.66 4.02 -15.30
CA VAL A 180 -17.95 4.38 -14.09
C VAL A 180 -18.98 4.59 -12.98
N ALA A 181 -18.88 3.80 -11.92
CA ALA A 181 -19.79 3.91 -10.78
C ALA A 181 -19.46 5.14 -9.93
N GLY A 182 -20.46 5.93 -9.60
CA GLY A 182 -20.40 6.93 -8.54
C GLY A 182 -20.74 6.32 -7.18
N MET A 183 -21.09 7.16 -6.21
CA MET A 183 -21.36 6.75 -4.83
C MET A 183 -22.50 5.70 -4.73
N ASP A 184 -23.61 5.91 -5.43
CA ASP A 184 -24.75 4.96 -5.42
C ASP A 184 -24.35 3.60 -5.99
N GLY A 185 -23.59 3.57 -7.08
CA GLY A 185 -23.08 2.34 -7.65
C GLY A 185 -22.12 1.61 -6.72
N SER A 186 -21.28 2.36 -6.02
CA SER A 186 -20.43 1.80 -4.97
C SER A 186 -21.25 1.16 -3.85
N ALA A 187 -22.24 1.87 -3.30
CA ALA A 187 -23.11 1.36 -2.25
C ALA A 187 -23.86 0.08 -2.69
N ARG A 188 -24.43 0.06 -3.89
CA ARG A 188 -25.09 -1.12 -4.45
C ARG A 188 -24.16 -2.31 -4.59
N SER A 189 -22.89 -2.07 -4.94
CA SER A 189 -21.90 -3.15 -5.06
C SER A 189 -21.68 -3.92 -3.75
N PHE A 190 -21.78 -3.26 -2.60
CA PHE A 190 -21.71 -3.92 -1.30
C PHE A 190 -22.93 -4.78 -1.03
N VAL A 191 -24.12 -4.33 -1.41
CA VAL A 191 -25.35 -5.15 -1.33
C VAL A 191 -25.20 -6.40 -2.18
N ASP A 192 -24.75 -6.25 -3.43
CA ASP A 192 -24.50 -7.39 -4.33
C ASP A 192 -23.45 -8.35 -3.76
N LEU A 193 -22.39 -7.84 -3.14
CA LEU A 193 -21.37 -8.66 -2.47
C LEU A 193 -21.97 -9.47 -1.32
N PHE A 194 -22.79 -8.86 -0.47
CA PHE A 194 -23.44 -9.59 0.62
C PHE A 194 -24.33 -10.71 0.13
N PHE A 195 -25.10 -10.50 -0.94
CA PHE A 195 -25.87 -11.57 -1.58
C PHE A 195 -24.98 -12.66 -2.22
N ALA A 196 -23.79 -12.30 -2.71
CA ALA A 196 -22.86 -13.28 -3.26
C ALA A 196 -22.15 -14.12 -2.18
N LEU A 197 -22.12 -13.64 -0.94
CA LEU A 197 -21.53 -14.34 0.20
C LEU A 197 -22.52 -15.30 0.89
N GLY A 198 -23.79 -14.98 0.88
CA GLY A 198 -24.87 -15.78 1.50
C GLY A 198 -25.31 -16.90 0.62
#